data_95775d13e8b414c93e8451864ac93ae7
#
_entry.id   95775d13e8b414c93e8451864ac93ae7
#
_cell.length_a   1.000
_cell.length_b   1.000
_cell.length_c   1.000
_cell.angle_alpha   90.00
_cell.angle_beta   90.00
_cell.angle_gamma   90.00
#
_symmetry.space_group_name_H-M   'P 1'
#
loop_
_entity.id
_entity.type
_entity.pdbx_description
1 polymer ?
#
loop_
_entity_poly.entity_id
_entity_poly.type
_entity_poly.pdbx_seq_one_letter_code
_entity_poly.pdbx_strand_id
1 'polypeptide(L)'
;MQKRVGVLFAVFFGLLAIAAGRTLYLGVLHSAALRRAANTQQVTIEEVPAPRGTITDRRGTVLAISEPADDISVDPYLVKADPNLTKGLLGAAEELAPLVGSAQATVLTDLNEQSGFVYLAKALPAARAKAVTALNIPGVSETPTMRLVYPRNTLAAQVLGMMGENGGLSGLEYADNTILRGKAGKRRVVSDAHGQPISIADVHREVPGAQLKLTVDANIQQRTEAVLSAVGKVFHPKDATAIVMQPDSGAILAMASWPQLSLDDPPTSKATLEAALENRAVSFNYEPGSTFKVVAVSGALQKGLITPNTEFDIPDQIQVANRTIHDAEEHPEEMLTTGQILAQSSNVGAITIGKLEGENTFNEWVHRFGFGARTGVGLPGEETGQVLKPSEYSGSSMGNLPIGQGELVTPIQMASAYAALANGGILRTPHIVAAVNGHPAKLPRGHRIVSASVAAEVRQMLRGVLAPGGTASEVSVPGYTLAGKTGTASKVDPETGEYSETAYVASFIGFAPASDPKLLCAVIVDEPQDGSIYGGTVAAPAFGQIMDFALPYLGIPPG
;
A
#
# COMPACT_ATOMS: atom_id res chain seq x y z
N MET A 1 6.87 82.07 54.92
CA MET A 1 6.13 80.88 54.63
C MET A 1 5.42 80.89 53.27
N GLN A 2 4.69 81.94 52.88
CA GLN A 2 3.91 82.07 51.66
C GLN A 2 4.69 81.82 50.33
N LYS A 3 5.94 82.38 50.20
CA LYS A 3 6.77 82.19 49.00
C LYS A 3 7.16 80.71 48.78
N ARG A 4 7.42 79.93 49.84
CA ARG A 4 7.78 78.50 49.75
C ARG A 4 6.60 77.66 49.33
N VAL A 5 5.37 77.95 49.83
CA VAL A 5 4.14 77.30 49.43
C VAL A 5 3.81 77.61 47.98
N GLY A 6 3.99 78.82 47.48
CA GLY A 6 3.79 79.21 46.07
C GLY A 6 4.70 78.41 45.10
N VAL A 7 5.99 78.27 45.50
CA VAL A 7 6.92 77.42 44.70
C VAL A 7 6.50 75.95 44.64
N LEU A 8 6.05 75.39 45.76
CA LEU A 8 5.55 74.03 45.76
C LEU A 8 4.32 73.84 44.88
N PHE A 9 3.38 74.80 44.91
CA PHE A 9 2.21 74.78 44.03
C PHE A 9 2.63 74.93 42.55
N ALA A 10 3.55 75.78 42.21
CA ALA A 10 4.06 75.95 40.84
C ALA A 10 4.73 74.68 40.32
N VAL A 11 5.53 73.97 41.14
CA VAL A 11 6.17 72.72 40.79
C VAL A 11 5.07 71.58 40.66
N PHE A 12 4.10 71.56 41.54
CA PHE A 12 3.02 70.58 41.47
C PHE A 12 2.18 70.78 40.19
N PHE A 13 1.77 72.01 39.87
CA PHE A 13 1.04 72.28 38.63
C PHE A 13 1.89 72.05 37.39
N GLY A 14 3.19 72.30 37.44
CA GLY A 14 4.11 71.93 36.34
C GLY A 14 4.18 70.45 36.09
N LEU A 15 4.29 69.64 37.16
CA LEU A 15 4.27 68.16 37.08
C LEU A 15 2.93 67.66 36.56
N LEU A 16 1.84 68.27 37.01
CA LEU A 16 0.48 67.89 36.55
C LEU A 16 0.26 68.24 35.08
N ALA A 17 0.76 69.40 34.62
CA ALA A 17 0.71 69.77 33.22
C ALA A 17 1.55 68.83 32.33
N ILE A 18 2.74 68.39 32.80
CA ILE A 18 3.60 67.40 32.11
C ILE A 18 2.86 66.05 32.06
N ALA A 19 2.24 65.61 33.13
CA ALA A 19 1.47 64.35 33.20
C ALA A 19 0.26 64.40 32.26
N ALA A 20 -0.50 65.51 32.25
CA ALA A 20 -1.61 65.75 31.32
C ALA A 20 -1.17 65.77 29.86
N GLY A 21 -0.09 66.47 29.56
CA GLY A 21 0.51 66.49 28.22
C GLY A 21 0.98 65.11 27.73
N ARG A 22 1.57 64.34 28.66
CA ARG A 22 1.98 62.96 28.39
C ARG A 22 0.78 62.05 28.13
N THR A 23 -0.26 62.19 28.91
CA THR A 23 -1.52 61.41 28.75
C THR A 23 -2.20 61.77 27.41
N LEU A 24 -2.24 63.03 27.03
CA LEU A 24 -2.78 63.48 25.74
C LEU A 24 -1.95 62.98 24.56
N TYR A 25 -0.62 63.05 24.67
CA TYR A 25 0.31 62.53 23.69
C TYR A 25 0.14 61.03 23.45
N LEU A 26 0.11 60.22 24.50
CA LEU A 26 -0.07 58.79 24.42
C LEU A 26 -1.49 58.42 24.00
N GLY A 27 -2.52 59.09 24.53
CA GLY A 27 -3.94 58.77 24.27
C GLY A 27 -4.47 59.23 22.92
N VAL A 28 -3.88 60.30 22.31
CA VAL A 28 -4.36 60.87 21.04
C VAL A 28 -3.36 60.60 19.90
N LEU A 29 -2.12 61.02 20.05
CA LEU A 29 -1.14 60.97 18.96
C LEU A 29 -0.53 59.57 18.75
N HIS A 30 -0.36 58.80 19.82
CA HIS A 30 0.23 57.45 19.77
C HIS A 30 -0.78 56.32 20.04
N SER A 31 -2.07 56.63 20.23
CA SER A 31 -3.10 55.66 20.55
C SER A 31 -3.22 54.55 19.50
N ALA A 32 -3.11 54.89 18.22
CA ALA A 32 -3.19 53.94 17.12
C ALA A 32 -1.96 52.99 17.08
N ALA A 33 -0.76 53.49 17.36
CA ALA A 33 0.47 52.70 17.42
C ALA A 33 0.46 51.78 18.65
N LEU A 34 0.08 52.31 19.82
CA LEU A 34 -0.04 51.52 21.06
C LEU A 34 -1.14 50.45 20.99
N ARG A 35 -2.29 50.76 20.37
CA ARG A 35 -3.34 49.77 20.11
C ARG A 35 -2.87 48.68 19.15
N ARG A 36 -2.09 49.05 18.10
CA ARG A 36 -1.50 48.05 17.20
C ARG A 36 -0.50 47.16 17.95
N ALA A 37 0.37 47.74 18.76
CA ALA A 37 1.33 46.97 19.56
C ALA A 37 0.63 46.05 20.57
N ALA A 38 -0.37 46.55 21.29
CA ALA A 38 -1.19 45.74 22.20
C ALA A 38 -1.94 44.61 21.46
N ASN A 39 -2.56 44.94 20.32
CA ASN A 39 -3.22 43.90 19.51
C ASN A 39 -2.24 42.87 18.99
N THR A 40 -1.01 43.21 18.64
CA THR A 40 0.02 42.29 18.18
C THR A 40 0.50 41.36 19.30
N GLN A 41 0.50 41.83 20.56
CA GLN A 41 0.87 41.04 21.73
C GLN A 41 -0.27 40.20 22.28
N GLN A 42 -1.53 40.62 22.10
CA GLN A 42 -2.69 39.97 22.67
C GLN A 42 -3.45 39.08 21.69
N VAL A 43 -3.25 39.23 20.37
CA VAL A 43 -3.97 38.53 19.34
C VAL A 43 -3.02 37.59 18.59
N THR A 44 -3.26 36.31 18.72
CA THR A 44 -2.54 35.26 17.99
C THR A 44 -3.50 34.60 17.01
N ILE A 45 -3.01 34.30 15.81
CA ILE A 45 -3.72 33.43 14.86
C ILE A 45 -3.11 32.05 14.99
N GLU A 46 -3.85 31.14 15.53
CA GLU A 46 -3.48 29.72 15.68
C GLU A 46 -4.01 28.90 14.51
N GLU A 47 -3.23 27.96 14.05
CA GLU A 47 -3.66 26.98 13.08
C GLU A 47 -4.39 25.85 13.81
N VAL A 48 -5.58 25.49 13.33
CA VAL A 48 -6.37 24.37 13.85
C VAL A 48 -6.15 23.18 12.92
N PRO A 49 -5.45 22.14 13.39
CA PRO A 49 -5.17 20.99 12.52
C PRO A 49 -6.47 20.29 12.10
N ALA A 50 -6.54 19.92 10.82
CA ALA A 50 -7.67 19.17 10.30
C ALA A 50 -7.44 17.66 10.43
N PRO A 51 -8.44 16.88 10.82
CA PRO A 51 -8.34 15.43 10.80
C PRO A 51 -8.18 14.94 9.35
N ARG A 52 -7.25 13.99 9.17
CA ARG A 52 -7.09 13.26 7.92
C ARG A 52 -8.29 12.35 7.70
N GLY A 53 -8.66 12.10 6.44
CA GLY A 53 -9.78 11.24 6.08
C GLY A 53 -9.60 9.82 6.61
N THR A 54 -10.67 9.24 7.11
CA THR A 54 -10.69 7.86 7.60
C THR A 54 -10.68 6.89 6.42
N ILE A 55 -9.87 5.83 6.53
CA ILE A 55 -9.87 4.72 5.57
C ILE A 55 -10.56 3.52 6.22
N THR A 56 -11.56 2.97 5.53
CA THR A 56 -12.32 1.80 5.99
C THR A 56 -12.28 0.68 4.97
N ASP A 57 -12.46 -0.55 5.43
CA ASP A 57 -12.69 -1.70 4.56
C ASP A 57 -14.08 -1.63 3.90
N ARG A 58 -14.41 -2.64 3.07
CA ARG A 58 -15.71 -2.72 2.38
C ARG A 58 -16.92 -2.82 3.33
N ARG A 59 -16.72 -3.23 4.58
CA ARG A 59 -17.78 -3.41 5.61
C ARG A 59 -17.83 -2.27 6.61
N GLY A 60 -16.90 -1.29 6.51
CA GLY A 60 -16.82 -0.15 7.42
C GLY A 60 -15.87 -0.37 8.60
N THR A 61 -15.08 -1.45 8.60
CA THR A 61 -14.00 -1.64 9.58
C THR A 61 -12.94 -0.57 9.38
N VAL A 62 -12.60 0.16 10.43
CA VAL A 62 -11.58 1.21 10.38
C VAL A 62 -10.19 0.59 10.21
N LEU A 63 -9.47 1.04 9.18
CA LEU A 63 -8.10 0.64 8.87
C LEU A 63 -7.09 1.76 9.17
N ALA A 64 -7.47 3.03 8.95
CA ALA A 64 -6.70 4.20 9.33
C ALA A 64 -7.64 5.31 9.81
N ILE A 65 -7.30 5.98 10.91
CA ILE A 65 -8.10 7.05 11.50
C ILE A 65 -7.20 8.13 12.11
N SER A 66 -7.64 9.38 12.02
CA SER A 66 -7.00 10.52 12.65
C SER A 66 -7.57 10.76 14.04
N GLU A 67 -6.69 10.86 15.05
CA GLU A 67 -7.05 11.15 16.43
C GLU A 67 -6.41 12.46 16.88
N PRO A 68 -7.05 13.23 17.79
CA PRO A 68 -6.43 14.40 18.39
C PRO A 68 -5.16 14.03 19.15
N ALA A 69 -4.13 14.84 18.96
CA ALA A 69 -2.83 14.70 19.60
C ALA A 69 -2.23 16.09 19.81
N ASP A 70 -1.16 16.16 20.59
CA ASP A 70 -0.43 17.41 20.82
C ASP A 70 1.07 17.18 20.64
N ASP A 71 1.73 18.14 20.01
CA ASP A 71 3.18 18.23 20.02
C ASP A 71 3.61 18.86 21.34
N ILE A 72 4.50 18.21 22.06
CA ILE A 72 5.06 18.71 23.31
C ILE A 72 6.43 19.29 23.02
N SER A 73 6.59 20.58 23.32
CA SER A 73 7.86 21.28 23.22
C SER A 73 8.27 21.87 24.56
N VAL A 74 9.55 22.18 24.68
CA VAL A 74 10.12 22.80 25.85
C VAL A 74 11.06 23.95 25.46
N ASP A 75 11.05 25.02 26.24
CA ASP A 75 12.10 26.02 26.28
C ASP A 75 13.09 25.69 27.39
N PRO A 76 14.26 25.10 27.09
CA PRO A 76 15.25 24.73 28.10
C PRO A 76 15.75 25.88 28.97
N TYR A 77 15.74 27.12 28.46
CA TYR A 77 16.15 28.28 29.26
C TYR A 77 15.15 28.57 30.39
N LEU A 78 13.84 28.43 30.14
CA LEU A 78 12.81 28.65 31.14
C LEU A 78 12.82 27.56 32.20
N VAL A 79 13.03 26.30 31.82
CA VAL A 79 13.16 25.19 32.76
C VAL A 79 14.36 25.40 33.70
N LYS A 80 15.52 25.77 33.12
CA LYS A 80 16.76 26.02 33.91
C LYS A 80 16.62 27.22 34.86
N ALA A 81 15.80 28.19 34.51
CA ALA A 81 15.59 29.41 35.29
C ALA A 81 14.55 29.24 36.40
N ASP A 82 13.82 28.10 36.49
CA ASP A 82 12.77 27.89 37.48
C ASP A 82 13.35 27.62 38.88
N PRO A 83 13.14 28.53 39.83
CA PRO A 83 13.60 28.37 41.23
C PRO A 83 12.83 27.28 42.01
N ASN A 84 11.68 26.85 41.49
CA ASN A 84 10.83 25.84 42.15
C ASN A 84 11.20 24.41 41.72
N LEU A 85 12.14 24.25 40.80
CA LEU A 85 12.57 22.94 40.33
C LEU A 85 13.47 22.25 41.37
N THR A 86 12.86 21.79 42.48
CA THR A 86 13.57 21.28 43.64
C THR A 86 14.48 20.08 43.41
N LYS A 87 14.18 19.26 42.38
CA LYS A 87 14.98 18.11 41.95
C LYS A 87 15.88 18.42 40.73
N GLY A 88 15.92 19.68 40.27
CA GLY A 88 16.66 20.10 39.10
C GLY A 88 16.20 19.43 37.79
N LEU A 89 17.01 19.56 36.73
CA LEU A 89 16.69 19.00 35.41
C LEU A 89 16.53 17.47 35.43
N LEU A 90 17.25 16.77 36.31
CA LEU A 90 17.15 15.33 36.43
C LEU A 90 15.75 14.91 36.93
N GLY A 91 15.18 15.62 37.92
CA GLY A 91 13.83 15.36 38.40
C GLY A 91 12.76 15.68 37.35
N ALA A 92 12.92 16.79 36.61
CA ALA A 92 12.03 17.09 35.51
C ALA A 92 12.07 15.99 34.42
N ALA A 93 13.28 15.51 34.07
CA ALA A 93 13.43 14.41 33.11
C ALA A 93 12.81 13.09 33.61
N GLU A 94 12.92 12.81 34.93
CA GLU A 94 12.30 11.64 35.55
C GLU A 94 10.76 11.67 35.46
N GLU A 95 10.15 12.84 35.65
CA GLU A 95 8.70 13.02 35.58
C GLU A 95 8.17 13.06 34.13
N LEU A 96 8.90 13.69 33.21
CA LEU A 96 8.51 13.83 31.80
C LEU A 96 8.70 12.55 30.97
N ALA A 97 9.81 11.84 31.16
CA ALA A 97 10.22 10.70 30.32
C ALA A 97 9.11 9.63 30.14
N PRO A 98 8.45 9.12 31.19
CA PRO A 98 7.39 8.13 31.04
C PRO A 98 6.15 8.68 30.30
N LEU A 99 5.88 9.97 30.44
CA LEU A 99 4.73 10.63 29.81
C LEU A 99 4.98 10.89 28.33
N VAL A 100 6.17 11.35 27.95
CA VAL A 100 6.52 11.58 26.55
C VAL A 100 6.93 10.30 25.81
N GLY A 101 7.23 9.22 26.53
CA GLY A 101 7.60 7.92 25.97
C GLY A 101 9.03 7.84 25.45
N SER A 102 9.92 8.67 26.03
CA SER A 102 11.34 8.71 25.71
C SER A 102 12.19 8.23 26.88
N ALA A 103 13.44 7.84 26.62
CA ALA A 103 14.37 7.51 27.70
C ALA A 103 14.69 8.76 28.53
N GLN A 104 14.81 8.62 29.85
CA GLN A 104 15.14 9.72 30.76
C GLN A 104 16.41 10.47 30.35
N ALA A 105 17.44 9.74 29.88
CA ALA A 105 18.68 10.34 29.40
C ALA A 105 18.49 11.24 28.18
N THR A 106 17.60 10.86 27.26
CA THR A 106 17.24 11.66 26.08
C THR A 106 16.55 12.95 26.52
N VAL A 107 15.49 12.84 27.37
CA VAL A 107 14.77 14.00 27.89
C VAL A 107 15.70 14.93 28.67
N LEU A 108 16.63 14.39 29.47
CA LEU A 108 17.62 15.19 30.19
C LEU A 108 18.57 15.95 29.21
N THR A 109 18.95 15.31 28.12
CA THR A 109 19.75 15.95 27.06
C THR A 109 18.97 17.10 26.43
N ASP A 110 17.72 16.87 26.04
CA ASP A 110 16.82 17.85 25.44
C ASP A 110 16.62 19.07 26.37
N LEU A 111 16.38 18.82 27.68
CA LEU A 111 16.26 19.87 28.70
C LEU A 111 17.56 20.65 28.93
N ASN A 112 18.70 20.06 28.59
CA ASN A 112 20.00 20.70 28.75
C ASN A 112 20.49 21.42 27.49
N GLU A 113 19.76 21.38 26.40
CA GLU A 113 20.11 22.10 25.17
C GLU A 113 20.23 23.61 25.38
N GLN A 114 21.06 24.26 24.55
CA GLN A 114 21.22 25.72 24.49
C GLN A 114 20.28 26.28 23.41
N SER A 115 18.98 26.03 23.58
CA SER A 115 17.92 26.41 22.64
C SER A 115 16.71 26.93 23.39
N GLY A 116 15.97 27.86 22.80
CA GLY A 116 14.68 28.32 23.32
C GLY A 116 13.52 27.41 22.88
N PHE A 117 13.78 26.35 22.11
CA PHE A 117 12.74 25.45 21.62
C PHE A 117 13.33 24.07 21.29
N VAL A 118 12.79 23.03 21.91
CA VAL A 118 13.11 21.61 21.64
C VAL A 118 11.82 20.80 21.67
N TYR A 119 11.60 19.90 20.71
CA TYR A 119 10.50 18.94 20.81
C TYR A 119 10.85 17.81 21.77
N LEU A 120 10.00 17.59 22.78
CA LEU A 120 10.08 16.42 23.66
C LEU A 120 9.31 15.22 23.10
N ALA A 121 8.16 15.49 22.45
CA ALA A 121 7.39 14.48 21.72
C ALA A 121 6.57 15.14 20.61
N LYS A 122 6.43 14.44 19.48
CA LYS A 122 5.49 14.81 18.40
C LYS A 122 4.27 13.91 18.43
N ALA A 123 3.11 14.48 18.15
CA ALA A 123 1.82 13.80 18.07
C ALA A 123 1.52 12.86 19.26
N LEU A 124 1.81 13.36 20.47
CA LEU A 124 1.52 12.65 21.71
C LEU A 124 0.00 12.55 21.90
N PRO A 125 -0.57 11.37 22.22
CA PRO A 125 -2.00 11.25 22.49
C PRO A 125 -2.49 12.30 23.50
N ALA A 126 -3.62 12.96 23.22
CA ALA A 126 -4.12 14.09 24.01
C ALA A 126 -4.24 13.81 25.52
N ALA A 127 -4.55 12.57 25.92
CA ALA A 127 -4.59 12.19 27.34
C ALA A 127 -3.21 12.24 27.99
N ARG A 128 -2.16 11.85 27.27
CA ARG A 128 -0.77 11.91 27.78
C ARG A 128 -0.24 13.34 27.76
N ALA A 129 -0.57 14.11 26.72
CA ALA A 129 -0.21 15.53 26.62
C ALA A 129 -0.76 16.32 27.81
N LYS A 130 -2.04 16.11 28.17
CA LYS A 130 -2.64 16.70 29.37
C LYS A 130 -1.93 16.29 30.66
N ALA A 131 -1.42 15.08 30.77
CA ALA A 131 -0.65 14.65 31.92
C ALA A 131 0.71 15.36 32.00
N VAL A 132 1.34 15.63 30.83
CA VAL A 132 2.58 16.43 30.76
C VAL A 132 2.33 17.87 31.21
N THR A 133 1.31 18.54 30.66
CA THR A 133 1.02 19.95 31.03
C THR A 133 0.54 20.09 32.49
N ALA A 134 -0.09 19.05 33.06
CA ALA A 134 -0.46 19.04 34.47
C ALA A 134 0.73 19.06 35.47
N LEU A 135 1.95 18.74 35.00
CA LEU A 135 3.18 18.87 35.79
C LEU A 135 3.54 20.35 36.07
N ASN A 136 2.97 21.28 35.28
CA ASN A 136 3.21 22.73 35.38
C ASN A 136 4.69 23.11 35.38
N ILE A 137 5.53 22.41 34.58
CA ILE A 137 6.94 22.73 34.41
C ILE A 137 7.04 23.96 33.52
N PRO A 138 7.65 25.07 33.99
CA PRO A 138 7.83 26.28 33.18
C PRO A 138 8.59 25.99 31.88
N GLY A 139 8.15 26.57 30.75
CA GLY A 139 8.75 26.36 29.46
C GLY A 139 8.23 25.13 28.69
N VAL A 140 7.48 24.23 29.34
CA VAL A 140 6.77 23.15 28.62
C VAL A 140 5.49 23.69 28.01
N SER A 141 5.29 23.44 26.72
CA SER A 141 4.11 23.87 25.95
C SER A 141 3.56 22.75 25.10
N GLU A 142 2.24 22.79 24.84
CA GLU A 142 1.55 21.90 23.94
C GLU A 142 1.06 22.66 22.69
N THR A 143 1.15 22.02 21.54
CA THR A 143 0.61 22.53 20.28
C THR A 143 -0.33 21.48 19.71
N PRO A 144 -1.63 21.80 19.53
CA PRO A 144 -2.59 20.86 18.97
C PRO A 144 -2.18 20.36 17.60
N THR A 145 -2.22 19.05 17.41
CA THR A 145 -1.95 18.37 16.14
C THR A 145 -2.88 17.17 15.96
N MET A 146 -2.70 16.41 14.90
CA MET A 146 -3.42 15.15 14.63
C MET A 146 -2.43 14.01 14.49
N ARG A 147 -2.76 12.87 15.06
CA ARG A 147 -2.04 11.62 14.93
C ARG A 147 -2.82 10.67 14.05
N LEU A 148 -2.17 10.07 13.05
CA LEU A 148 -2.75 8.98 12.29
C LEU A 148 -2.51 7.66 13.04
N VAL A 149 -3.56 6.88 13.19
CA VAL A 149 -3.54 5.59 13.90
C VAL A 149 -4.02 4.51 12.95
N TYR A 150 -3.33 3.38 12.96
CA TYR A 150 -3.69 2.17 12.23
C TYR A 150 -4.12 1.09 13.22
N PRO A 151 -5.43 0.98 13.55
CA PRO A 151 -5.91 0.13 14.67
C PRO A 151 -5.58 -1.36 14.51
N ARG A 152 -5.20 -1.77 13.30
CA ARG A 152 -4.85 -3.15 12.97
C ARG A 152 -3.40 -3.32 12.53
N ASN A 153 -2.58 -2.32 12.75
CA ASN A 153 -1.15 -2.26 12.53
C ASN A 153 -0.68 -2.87 11.18
N THR A 154 -0.46 -4.20 11.14
CA THR A 154 0.09 -4.89 9.96
C THR A 154 -0.94 -5.12 8.84
N LEU A 155 -2.25 -5.02 9.15
CA LEU A 155 -3.29 -5.39 8.20
C LEU A 155 -3.31 -4.46 6.98
N ALA A 156 -3.09 -5.01 5.81
CA ALA A 156 -3.02 -4.30 4.53
C ALA A 156 -1.98 -3.16 4.52
N ALA A 157 -0.90 -3.30 5.30
CA ALA A 157 0.06 -2.21 5.54
C ALA A 157 0.67 -1.64 4.25
N GLN A 158 1.09 -2.48 3.29
CA GLN A 158 1.63 -2.01 2.00
C GLN A 158 0.56 -1.38 1.10
N VAL A 159 -0.72 -1.72 1.30
CA VAL A 159 -1.85 -1.08 0.58
C VAL A 159 -2.17 0.28 1.19
N LEU A 160 -2.31 0.34 2.51
CA LEU A 160 -2.54 1.60 3.22
C LEU A 160 -1.37 2.55 3.03
N GLY A 161 -0.18 2.05 3.23
CA GLY A 161 1.04 2.84 3.20
C GLY A 161 1.29 3.56 4.51
N MET A 162 2.35 4.35 4.54
CA MET A 162 2.82 5.06 5.71
C MET A 162 2.86 6.57 5.48
N MET A 163 2.62 7.33 6.55
CA MET A 163 2.80 8.78 6.57
C MET A 163 4.23 9.15 6.98
N GLY A 164 4.79 10.14 6.31
CA GLY A 164 6.00 10.85 6.73
C GLY A 164 5.68 12.25 7.22
N GLU A 165 6.71 13.01 7.55
CA GLU A 165 6.56 14.39 8.06
C GLU A 165 5.86 15.33 7.06
N ASN A 166 6.09 15.13 5.76
CA ASN A 166 5.60 16.03 4.69
C ASN A 166 4.41 15.47 3.89
N GLY A 167 3.87 14.32 4.27
CA GLY A 167 2.76 13.65 3.56
C GLY A 167 2.94 12.15 3.49
N GLY A 168 2.10 11.48 2.68
CA GLY A 168 2.19 10.03 2.48
C GLY A 168 3.50 9.60 1.82
N LEU A 169 4.11 8.53 2.30
CA LEU A 169 5.34 7.94 1.78
C LEU A 169 5.07 6.81 0.79
N SER A 170 4.01 6.04 1.01
CA SER A 170 3.68 4.87 0.19
C SER A 170 2.18 4.59 0.20
N GLY A 171 1.75 3.60 -0.56
CA GLY A 171 0.39 3.10 -0.60
C GLY A 171 -0.67 4.18 -0.89
N LEU A 172 -1.87 3.99 -0.36
CA LEU A 172 -2.98 4.94 -0.50
C LEU A 172 -2.70 6.27 0.22
N GLU A 173 -1.93 6.26 1.31
CA GLU A 173 -1.53 7.47 2.02
C GLU A 173 -0.75 8.42 1.10
N TYR A 174 0.05 7.88 0.18
CA TYR A 174 0.74 8.65 -0.86
C TYR A 174 -0.18 8.96 -2.05
N ALA A 175 -0.80 7.93 -2.64
CA ALA A 175 -1.58 8.06 -3.87
C ALA A 175 -2.76 9.04 -3.71
N ASP A 176 -3.47 8.92 -2.60
CA ASP A 176 -4.67 9.71 -2.29
C ASP A 176 -4.40 10.83 -1.28
N ASN A 177 -3.12 11.21 -1.06
CA ASN A 177 -2.76 12.21 -0.06
C ASN A 177 -3.53 13.53 -0.23
N THR A 178 -3.76 13.96 -1.47
CA THR A 178 -4.47 15.22 -1.76
C THR A 178 -5.91 15.23 -1.24
N ILE A 179 -6.61 14.10 -1.33
CA ILE A 179 -8.00 13.98 -0.90
C ILE A 179 -8.12 13.55 0.57
N LEU A 180 -7.17 12.76 1.06
CA LEU A 180 -7.10 12.35 2.47
C LEU A 180 -6.69 13.50 3.38
N ARG A 181 -5.82 14.40 2.90
CA ARG A 181 -5.36 15.53 3.68
C ARG A 181 -6.48 16.55 3.86
N GLY A 182 -6.88 16.82 5.10
CA GLY A 182 -7.78 17.90 5.44
C GLY A 182 -7.17 19.28 5.17
N LYS A 183 -7.97 20.31 5.31
CA LYS A 183 -7.52 21.71 5.24
C LYS A 183 -7.58 22.30 6.64
N ALA A 184 -6.42 22.70 7.17
CA ALA A 184 -6.34 23.31 8.49
C ALA A 184 -7.20 24.58 8.59
N GLY A 185 -7.82 24.75 9.73
CA GLY A 185 -8.56 25.94 10.10
C GLY A 185 -7.63 27.04 10.64
N LYS A 186 -8.21 28.20 10.92
CA LYS A 186 -7.51 29.31 11.62
C LYS A 186 -8.40 29.82 12.71
N ARG A 187 -7.83 29.98 13.91
CA ARG A 187 -8.47 30.48 15.09
C ARG A 187 -7.77 31.74 15.56
N ARG A 188 -8.54 32.74 15.88
CA ARG A 188 -8.05 33.95 16.53
C ARG A 188 -8.19 33.81 18.03
N VAL A 189 -7.09 33.82 18.73
CA VAL A 189 -7.05 33.78 20.19
C VAL A 189 -6.63 35.17 20.68
N VAL A 190 -7.39 35.72 21.62
CA VAL A 190 -7.04 36.95 22.34
C VAL A 190 -6.69 36.54 23.75
N SER A 191 -5.44 36.76 24.16
CA SER A 191 -4.95 36.39 25.48
C SER A 191 -4.75 37.63 26.37
N ASP A 192 -4.82 37.43 27.69
CA ASP A 192 -4.45 38.44 28.67
C ASP A 192 -2.92 38.63 28.77
N ALA A 193 -2.50 39.47 29.73
CA ALA A 193 -1.07 39.75 29.96
C ALA A 193 -0.30 38.51 30.51
N HIS A 194 -1.00 37.48 30.97
CA HIS A 194 -0.44 36.25 31.51
C HIS A 194 -0.51 35.11 30.47
N GLY A 195 -0.97 35.41 29.22
CA GLY A 195 -1.12 34.41 28.17
C GLY A 195 -2.40 33.57 28.24
N GLN A 196 -3.32 33.88 29.19
CA GLN A 196 -4.58 33.13 29.30
C GLN A 196 -5.58 33.60 28.24
N PRO A 197 -6.26 32.68 27.51
CA PRO A 197 -7.20 33.06 26.49
C PRO A 197 -8.46 33.72 27.08
N ILE A 198 -8.73 34.97 26.68
CA ILE A 198 -9.93 35.73 27.03
C ILE A 198 -11.04 35.51 26.02
N SER A 199 -10.68 35.39 24.73
CA SER A 199 -11.62 35.22 23.64
C SER A 199 -11.02 34.34 22.56
N ILE A 200 -11.83 33.39 22.07
CA ILE A 200 -11.48 32.48 20.98
C ILE A 200 -12.57 32.61 19.91
N ALA A 201 -12.17 32.83 18.65
CA ALA A 201 -13.07 32.91 17.52
C ALA A 201 -12.46 32.23 16.29
N ASP A 202 -13.21 31.35 15.67
CA ASP A 202 -12.79 30.75 14.40
C ASP A 202 -12.79 31.79 13.29
N VAL A 203 -11.68 31.92 12.60
CA VAL A 203 -11.54 32.74 11.38
C VAL A 203 -11.96 31.89 10.17
N HIS A 204 -11.43 30.68 10.11
CA HIS A 204 -11.85 29.64 9.17
C HIS A 204 -11.89 28.33 9.92
N ARG A 205 -12.96 27.57 9.75
CA ARG A 205 -13.04 26.21 10.30
C ARG A 205 -12.17 25.27 9.49
N GLU A 206 -11.62 24.27 10.18
CA GLU A 206 -10.95 23.15 9.53
C GLU A 206 -11.93 22.35 8.68
N VAL A 207 -11.42 21.78 7.58
CA VAL A 207 -12.17 20.89 6.71
C VAL A 207 -11.52 19.51 6.78
N PRO A 208 -12.20 18.50 7.33
CA PRO A 208 -11.70 17.14 7.36
C PRO A 208 -11.34 16.62 5.97
N GLY A 209 -10.37 15.72 5.88
CA GLY A 209 -10.07 14.98 4.66
C GLY A 209 -11.21 14.05 4.24
N ALA A 210 -11.21 13.65 2.97
CA ALA A 210 -12.23 12.76 2.44
C ALA A 210 -12.10 11.34 3.01
N GLN A 211 -13.24 10.72 3.32
CA GLN A 211 -13.30 9.34 3.75
C GLN A 211 -13.12 8.41 2.55
N LEU A 212 -12.23 7.41 2.67
CA LEU A 212 -12.08 6.35 1.69
C LEU A 212 -12.72 5.06 2.19
N LYS A 213 -13.59 4.47 1.37
CA LYS A 213 -14.06 3.11 1.55
C LYS A 213 -13.37 2.22 0.54
N LEU A 214 -12.66 1.20 1.02
CA LEU A 214 -11.93 0.27 0.17
C LEU A 214 -12.80 -0.90 -0.30
N THR A 215 -12.34 -1.60 -1.34
CA THR A 215 -12.88 -2.91 -1.75
C THR A 215 -12.34 -4.04 -0.87
N VAL A 216 -11.20 -3.83 -0.20
CA VAL A 216 -10.56 -4.78 0.71
C VAL A 216 -11.55 -5.22 1.79
N ASP A 217 -11.56 -6.52 2.06
CA ASP A 217 -12.28 -7.14 3.18
C ASP A 217 -11.26 -7.51 4.26
N ALA A 218 -11.37 -6.90 5.44
CA ALA A 218 -10.39 -7.06 6.51
C ALA A 218 -10.17 -8.53 6.93
N ASN A 219 -11.19 -9.37 6.87
CA ASN A 219 -11.08 -10.77 7.26
C ASN A 219 -10.40 -11.62 6.17
N ILE A 220 -10.71 -11.35 4.88
CA ILE A 220 -10.02 -12.02 3.76
C ILE A 220 -8.56 -11.58 3.73
N GLN A 221 -8.28 -10.29 3.92
CA GLN A 221 -6.92 -9.75 4.01
C GLN A 221 -6.14 -10.43 5.13
N GLN A 222 -6.70 -10.49 6.34
CA GLN A 222 -6.06 -11.14 7.49
C GLN A 222 -5.76 -12.62 7.24
N ARG A 223 -6.72 -13.33 6.63
CA ARG A 223 -6.50 -14.75 6.26
C ARG A 223 -5.40 -14.89 5.24
N THR A 224 -5.39 -14.04 4.21
CA THR A 224 -4.36 -14.04 3.17
C THR A 224 -2.97 -13.79 3.73
N GLU A 225 -2.83 -12.79 4.60
CA GLU A 225 -1.57 -12.48 5.30
C GLU A 225 -1.10 -13.64 6.20
N ALA A 226 -2.02 -14.27 6.92
CA ALA A 226 -1.69 -15.43 7.76
C ALA A 226 -1.19 -16.62 6.94
N VAL A 227 -1.79 -16.87 5.76
CA VAL A 227 -1.35 -17.93 4.83
C VAL A 227 0.03 -17.59 4.28
N LEU A 228 0.28 -16.35 3.83
CA LEU A 228 1.62 -15.93 3.35
C LEU A 228 2.67 -16.00 4.46
N SER A 229 2.31 -15.67 5.70
CA SER A 229 3.21 -15.83 6.85
C SER A 229 3.58 -17.30 7.09
N ALA A 230 2.64 -18.23 6.87
CA ALA A 230 2.93 -19.65 6.94
C ALA A 230 3.85 -20.10 5.80
N VAL A 231 3.62 -19.63 4.57
CA VAL A 231 4.51 -19.85 3.41
C VAL A 231 5.92 -19.33 3.74
N GLY A 232 6.00 -18.11 4.29
CA GLY A 232 7.27 -17.48 4.69
C GLY A 232 8.07 -18.31 5.70
N LYS A 233 7.38 -18.95 6.67
CA LYS A 233 8.01 -19.79 7.70
C LYS A 233 8.42 -21.16 7.20
N VAL A 234 7.76 -21.70 6.18
CA VAL A 234 8.04 -23.06 5.66
C VAL A 234 9.10 -23.03 4.56
N PHE A 235 8.97 -22.09 3.64
CA PHE A 235 9.80 -22.05 2.43
C PHE A 235 10.88 -20.99 2.46
N HIS A 236 10.93 -20.12 3.48
CA HIS A 236 11.88 -19.02 3.65
C HIS A 236 12.17 -18.26 2.35
N PRO A 237 11.12 -17.83 1.61
CA PRO A 237 11.31 -17.13 0.35
C PRO A 237 11.92 -15.75 0.59
N LYS A 238 12.47 -15.15 -0.45
CA LYS A 238 12.88 -13.76 -0.42
C LYS A 238 11.69 -12.83 -0.14
N ASP A 239 10.60 -13.06 -0.86
CA ASP A 239 9.30 -12.43 -0.61
C ASP A 239 8.15 -13.26 -1.19
N ALA A 240 6.92 -12.90 -0.81
CA ALA A 240 5.72 -13.48 -1.40
C ALA A 240 4.59 -12.45 -1.46
N THR A 241 3.71 -12.58 -2.45
CA THR A 241 2.51 -11.77 -2.56
C THR A 241 1.30 -12.59 -2.96
N ALA A 242 0.12 -12.16 -2.48
CA ALA A 242 -1.14 -12.76 -2.89
C ALA A 242 -2.20 -11.68 -3.16
N ILE A 243 -2.99 -11.88 -4.21
CA ILE A 243 -4.07 -11.00 -4.63
C ILE A 243 -5.35 -11.80 -4.69
N VAL A 244 -6.38 -11.37 -3.95
CA VAL A 244 -7.74 -11.92 -4.01
C VAL A 244 -8.64 -10.89 -4.68
N MET A 245 -9.30 -11.29 -5.78
CA MET A 245 -10.04 -10.36 -6.64
C MET A 245 -11.40 -10.94 -7.05
N GLN A 246 -12.40 -10.07 -7.20
CA GLN A 246 -13.67 -10.41 -7.86
C GLN A 246 -13.53 -10.21 -9.38
N PRO A 247 -13.58 -11.27 -10.19
CA PRO A 247 -13.32 -11.15 -11.64
C PRO A 247 -14.31 -10.24 -12.38
N ASP A 248 -15.58 -10.26 -11.98
CA ASP A 248 -16.64 -9.50 -12.65
C ASP A 248 -16.50 -7.98 -12.52
N SER A 249 -15.90 -7.51 -11.43
CA SER A 249 -15.75 -6.08 -11.15
C SER A 249 -14.31 -5.59 -11.24
N GLY A 250 -13.32 -6.44 -11.01
CA GLY A 250 -11.93 -6.06 -10.78
C GLY A 250 -11.66 -5.58 -9.35
N ALA A 251 -12.64 -5.71 -8.42
CA ALA A 251 -12.49 -5.29 -7.04
C ALA A 251 -11.50 -6.20 -6.30
N ILE A 252 -10.48 -5.62 -5.70
CA ILE A 252 -9.47 -6.33 -4.91
C ILE A 252 -9.98 -6.48 -3.49
N LEU A 253 -10.19 -7.72 -3.04
CA LEU A 253 -10.66 -8.03 -1.70
C LEU A 253 -9.53 -8.22 -0.70
N ALA A 254 -8.35 -8.65 -1.18
CA ALA A 254 -7.12 -8.69 -0.42
C ALA A 254 -5.92 -8.50 -1.35
N MET A 255 -4.91 -7.83 -0.84
CA MET A 255 -3.59 -7.68 -1.47
C MET A 255 -2.58 -7.71 -0.35
N ALA A 256 -1.90 -8.83 -0.20
CA ALA A 256 -1.02 -9.12 0.91
C ALA A 256 0.41 -9.37 0.42
N SER A 257 1.37 -9.00 1.24
CA SER A 257 2.80 -9.25 1.01
C SER A 257 3.44 -9.88 2.25
N TRP A 258 4.50 -10.65 2.02
CA TRP A 258 5.40 -11.13 3.05
C TRP A 258 6.84 -10.78 2.62
N PRO A 259 7.69 -10.27 3.53
CA PRO A 259 7.45 -10.00 4.95
C PRO A 259 6.37 -8.93 5.20
N GLN A 260 5.65 -9.06 6.31
CA GLN A 260 4.66 -8.09 6.72
C GLN A 260 5.34 -6.80 7.22
N LEU A 261 4.76 -5.65 6.88
CA LEU A 261 5.16 -4.36 7.43
C LEU A 261 4.34 -4.04 8.70
N SER A 262 5.02 -3.64 9.78
CA SER A 262 4.39 -3.02 10.94
C SER A 262 4.36 -1.50 10.76
N LEU A 263 3.18 -0.90 10.81
CA LEU A 263 3.03 0.55 10.70
C LEU A 263 3.30 1.28 12.03
N ASP A 264 3.18 0.55 13.17
CA ASP A 264 3.47 1.08 14.51
C ASP A 264 4.96 0.98 14.87
N ASP A 265 5.68 0.02 14.28
CA ASP A 265 7.10 -0.22 14.52
C ASP A 265 7.82 -0.53 13.18
N PRO A 266 7.95 0.48 12.30
CA PRO A 266 8.58 0.31 11.00
C PRO A 266 10.09 0.17 11.12
N PRO A 267 10.77 -0.47 10.15
CA PRO A 267 12.21 -0.53 10.10
C PRO A 267 12.88 0.85 10.18
N THR A 268 13.94 0.96 10.96
CA THR A 268 14.64 2.23 11.21
C THR A 268 15.68 2.57 10.14
N SER A 269 16.26 1.56 9.47
CA SER A 269 17.20 1.82 8.37
C SER A 269 16.43 2.21 7.10
N LYS A 270 16.93 3.21 6.38
CA LYS A 270 16.30 3.72 5.16
C LYS A 270 16.08 2.61 4.12
N ALA A 271 17.12 1.82 3.84
CA ALA A 271 17.05 0.76 2.83
C ALA A 271 16.02 -0.32 3.19
N THR A 272 15.99 -0.76 4.45
CA THR A 272 15.03 -1.77 4.92
C THR A 272 13.59 -1.22 4.92
N LEU A 273 13.42 0.06 5.26
CA LEU A 273 12.12 0.72 5.23
C LEU A 273 11.60 0.84 3.79
N GLU A 274 12.43 1.30 2.85
CA GLU A 274 12.06 1.41 1.44
C GLU A 274 11.60 0.06 0.89
N ALA A 275 12.35 -1.01 1.15
CA ALA A 275 11.98 -2.37 0.76
C ALA A 275 10.67 -2.85 1.41
N ALA A 276 10.45 -2.55 2.71
CA ALA A 276 9.24 -2.94 3.42
C ALA A 276 7.98 -2.17 2.96
N LEU A 277 8.15 -0.92 2.47
CA LEU A 277 7.07 -0.09 1.94
C LEU A 277 6.67 -0.48 0.51
N GLU A 278 7.49 -1.25 -0.18
CA GLU A 278 7.21 -1.69 -1.53
C GLU A 278 6.02 -2.65 -1.58
N ASN A 279 5.05 -2.36 -2.44
CA ASN A 279 3.93 -3.26 -2.70
C ASN A 279 4.25 -4.17 -3.89
N ARG A 280 4.77 -5.36 -3.60
CA ARG A 280 5.23 -6.34 -4.60
C ARG A 280 4.14 -6.77 -5.58
N ALA A 281 2.88 -6.68 -5.21
CA ALA A 281 1.77 -7.00 -6.11
C ALA A 281 1.74 -6.12 -7.37
N VAL A 282 2.26 -4.88 -7.29
CA VAL A 282 2.23 -3.90 -8.37
C VAL A 282 3.61 -3.54 -8.91
N SER A 283 4.68 -3.72 -8.09
CA SER A 283 6.04 -3.28 -8.43
C SER A 283 6.97 -4.41 -8.86
N PHE A 284 6.67 -5.66 -8.48
CA PHE A 284 7.54 -6.79 -8.78
C PHE A 284 7.44 -7.23 -10.23
N ASN A 285 8.50 -6.98 -10.99
CA ASN A 285 8.67 -7.47 -12.35
C ASN A 285 9.30 -8.87 -12.34
N TYR A 286 8.60 -9.86 -12.87
CA TYR A 286 9.10 -11.25 -12.94
C TYR A 286 8.68 -11.93 -14.25
N GLU A 287 9.39 -12.97 -14.63
CA GLU A 287 8.98 -13.84 -15.73
C GLU A 287 7.87 -14.78 -15.26
N PRO A 288 6.67 -14.76 -15.88
CA PRO A 288 5.50 -15.48 -15.37
C PRO A 288 5.59 -17.00 -15.54
N GLY A 289 6.48 -17.48 -16.39
CA GLY A 289 6.62 -18.89 -16.71
C GLY A 289 5.29 -19.49 -17.19
N SER A 290 5.04 -20.73 -16.83
CA SER A 290 3.90 -21.50 -17.33
C SER A 290 2.51 -20.90 -17.07
N THR A 291 2.37 -19.93 -16.16
CA THR A 291 1.10 -19.20 -16.02
C THR A 291 0.78 -18.36 -17.25
N PHE A 292 1.77 -18.01 -18.07
CA PHE A 292 1.59 -17.23 -19.29
C PHE A 292 1.06 -18.04 -20.48
N LYS A 293 1.13 -19.38 -20.45
CA LYS A 293 0.66 -20.28 -21.54
C LYS A 293 -0.80 -20.03 -21.93
N VAL A 294 -1.62 -19.52 -21.02
CA VAL A 294 -3.01 -19.15 -21.31
C VAL A 294 -3.14 -18.07 -22.38
N VAL A 295 -2.12 -17.23 -22.56
CA VAL A 295 -2.13 -16.15 -23.58
C VAL A 295 -2.05 -16.77 -24.98
N ALA A 296 -1.05 -17.62 -25.24
CA ALA A 296 -0.89 -18.34 -26.51
C ALA A 296 -2.11 -19.20 -26.82
N VAL A 297 -2.57 -20.02 -25.87
CA VAL A 297 -3.73 -20.90 -26.08
C VAL A 297 -5.00 -20.07 -26.35
N SER A 298 -5.24 -18.99 -25.61
CA SER A 298 -6.42 -18.13 -25.84
C SER A 298 -6.40 -17.46 -27.19
N GLY A 299 -5.23 -17.00 -27.64
CA GLY A 299 -5.03 -16.38 -28.95
C GLY A 299 -5.31 -17.37 -30.08
N ALA A 300 -4.71 -18.54 -30.05
CA ALA A 300 -4.89 -19.58 -31.03
C ALA A 300 -6.36 -20.07 -31.13
N LEU A 301 -7.03 -20.24 -29.99
CA LEU A 301 -8.48 -20.54 -29.94
C LEU A 301 -9.31 -19.42 -30.58
N GLN A 302 -9.03 -18.16 -30.22
CA GLN A 302 -9.78 -17.02 -30.74
C GLN A 302 -9.62 -16.83 -32.25
N LYS A 303 -8.49 -17.24 -32.79
CA LYS A 303 -8.23 -17.25 -34.25
C LYS A 303 -8.79 -18.50 -34.95
N GLY A 304 -9.29 -19.48 -34.19
CA GLY A 304 -9.78 -20.75 -34.72
C GLY A 304 -8.69 -21.65 -35.28
N LEU A 305 -7.43 -21.42 -34.89
CA LEU A 305 -6.29 -22.26 -35.25
C LEU A 305 -6.31 -23.62 -34.58
N ILE A 306 -6.89 -23.66 -33.37
CA ILE A 306 -7.01 -24.85 -32.55
C ILE A 306 -8.40 -24.91 -31.87
N THR A 307 -8.72 -26.08 -31.32
CA THR A 307 -9.83 -26.33 -30.42
C THR A 307 -9.29 -26.96 -29.13
N PRO A 308 -10.07 -27.05 -28.03
CA PRO A 308 -9.64 -27.76 -26.82
C PRO A 308 -9.21 -29.21 -27.07
N ASN A 309 -9.75 -29.85 -28.11
CA ASN A 309 -9.50 -31.24 -28.45
C ASN A 309 -8.55 -31.42 -29.64
N THR A 310 -7.94 -30.33 -30.15
CA THR A 310 -6.91 -30.46 -31.18
C THR A 310 -5.72 -31.20 -30.61
N GLU A 311 -5.34 -32.30 -31.24
CA GLU A 311 -4.24 -33.17 -30.85
C GLU A 311 -2.94 -32.72 -31.50
N PHE A 312 -1.87 -32.82 -30.74
CA PHE A 312 -0.50 -32.53 -31.16
C PHE A 312 0.39 -33.71 -30.79
N ASP A 313 1.31 -34.03 -31.66
CA ASP A 313 2.39 -34.96 -31.42
C ASP A 313 3.51 -34.22 -30.67
N ILE A 314 3.70 -34.56 -29.40
CA ILE A 314 4.57 -33.84 -28.47
C ILE A 314 5.78 -34.69 -28.09
N PRO A 315 6.96 -34.41 -28.64
CA PRO A 315 8.21 -34.97 -28.13
C PRO A 315 8.62 -34.28 -26.81
N ASP A 316 9.52 -34.88 -26.06
CA ASP A 316 10.05 -34.34 -24.79
C ASP A 316 10.85 -33.02 -24.97
N GLN A 317 11.27 -32.72 -26.21
CA GLN A 317 12.06 -31.54 -26.55
C GLN A 317 11.73 -30.97 -27.91
N ILE A 318 11.92 -29.68 -28.09
CA ILE A 318 11.78 -28.96 -29.34
C ILE A 318 12.98 -28.07 -29.63
N GLN A 319 13.47 -28.11 -30.88
CA GLN A 319 14.51 -27.21 -31.35
C GLN A 319 13.90 -25.92 -31.88
N VAL A 320 14.31 -24.78 -31.29
CA VAL A 320 13.95 -23.44 -31.77
C VAL A 320 15.22 -22.64 -32.01
N ALA A 321 15.55 -22.40 -33.26
CA ALA A 321 16.83 -21.82 -33.68
C ALA A 321 18.05 -22.58 -33.08
N ASN A 322 18.82 -21.93 -32.23
CA ASN A 322 20.00 -22.50 -31.60
C ASN A 322 19.74 -23.05 -30.16
N ARG A 323 18.47 -23.11 -29.71
CA ARG A 323 18.11 -23.59 -28.36
C ARG A 323 17.27 -24.86 -28.48
N THR A 324 17.56 -25.81 -27.58
CA THR A 324 16.72 -26.98 -27.31
C THR A 324 15.94 -26.70 -26.02
N ILE A 325 14.63 -26.85 -26.07
CA ILE A 325 13.73 -26.62 -24.94
C ILE A 325 13.01 -27.92 -24.63
N HIS A 326 12.99 -28.29 -23.37
CA HIS A 326 12.44 -29.54 -22.86
C HIS A 326 11.13 -29.29 -22.10
N ASP A 327 10.29 -30.32 -22.03
CA ASP A 327 9.25 -30.37 -21.02
C ASP A 327 9.88 -30.56 -19.62
N ALA A 328 9.09 -30.40 -18.56
CA ALA A 328 9.59 -30.42 -17.19
C ALA A 328 10.09 -31.80 -16.75
N GLU A 329 9.54 -32.86 -17.35
CA GLU A 329 9.90 -34.25 -17.12
C GLU A 329 10.15 -34.93 -18.46
N GLU A 330 11.15 -35.81 -18.50
CA GLU A 330 11.40 -36.65 -19.69
C GLU A 330 10.23 -37.60 -19.93
N HIS A 331 9.73 -37.66 -21.14
CA HIS A 331 8.64 -38.53 -21.55
C HIS A 331 8.81 -39.02 -23.00
N PRO A 332 8.27 -40.17 -23.37
CA PRO A 332 8.23 -40.56 -24.79
C PRO A 332 7.34 -39.61 -25.58
N GLU A 333 7.53 -39.59 -26.90
CA GLU A 333 6.63 -38.88 -27.81
C GLU A 333 5.17 -39.33 -27.57
N GLU A 334 4.27 -38.37 -27.31
CA GLU A 334 2.89 -38.63 -26.96
C GLU A 334 1.91 -37.67 -27.66
N MET A 335 0.68 -38.17 -27.85
CA MET A 335 -0.40 -37.34 -28.40
C MET A 335 -1.10 -36.60 -27.27
N LEU A 336 -0.98 -35.27 -27.25
CA LEU A 336 -1.67 -34.42 -26.26
C LEU A 336 -2.70 -33.51 -26.94
N THR A 337 -3.89 -33.47 -26.37
CA THR A 337 -4.87 -32.43 -26.71
C THR A 337 -4.42 -31.06 -26.19
N THR A 338 -4.92 -29.96 -26.76
CA THR A 338 -4.71 -28.60 -26.23
C THR A 338 -5.02 -28.51 -24.73
N GLY A 339 -6.11 -29.19 -24.29
CA GLY A 339 -6.47 -29.25 -22.87
C GLY A 339 -5.42 -29.95 -22.00
N GLN A 340 -4.86 -31.06 -22.48
CA GLN A 340 -3.79 -31.79 -21.78
C GLN A 340 -2.47 -31.02 -21.74
N ILE A 341 -2.13 -30.30 -22.84
CA ILE A 341 -0.97 -29.40 -22.87
C ILE A 341 -1.04 -28.36 -21.74
N LEU A 342 -2.20 -27.75 -21.50
CA LEU A 342 -2.38 -26.83 -20.36
C LEU A 342 -2.36 -27.55 -19.02
N ALA A 343 -3.02 -28.70 -18.90
CA ALA A 343 -3.16 -29.45 -17.65
C ALA A 343 -1.82 -29.98 -17.12
N GLN A 344 -1.03 -30.57 -18.00
CA GLN A 344 0.32 -31.10 -17.73
C GLN A 344 1.41 -30.02 -17.81
N SER A 345 1.04 -28.85 -18.36
CA SER A 345 1.97 -27.73 -18.49
C SER A 345 3.11 -27.99 -19.50
N SER A 346 2.87 -28.74 -20.61
CA SER A 346 3.88 -29.00 -21.61
C SER A 346 4.46 -27.68 -22.19
N ASN A 347 5.78 -27.53 -22.16
CA ASN A 347 6.50 -26.43 -22.79
C ASN A 347 6.48 -26.60 -24.31
N VAL A 348 6.79 -27.81 -24.77
CA VAL A 348 6.83 -28.14 -26.19
C VAL A 348 5.48 -27.90 -26.85
N GLY A 349 4.40 -28.32 -26.19
CA GLY A 349 3.04 -28.07 -26.66
C GLY A 349 2.68 -26.59 -26.74
N ALA A 350 3.01 -25.81 -25.71
CA ALA A 350 2.74 -24.38 -25.70
C ALA A 350 3.56 -23.60 -26.75
N ILE A 351 4.82 -23.96 -26.94
CA ILE A 351 5.68 -23.40 -28.00
C ILE A 351 5.11 -23.73 -29.39
N THR A 352 4.67 -24.98 -29.59
CA THR A 352 4.05 -25.40 -30.86
C THR A 352 2.81 -24.56 -31.18
N ILE A 353 1.93 -24.34 -30.20
CA ILE A 353 0.74 -23.50 -30.32
C ILE A 353 1.14 -22.04 -30.64
N GLY A 354 2.08 -21.45 -29.87
CA GLY A 354 2.54 -20.08 -30.11
C GLY A 354 3.16 -19.88 -31.49
N LYS A 355 3.89 -20.88 -31.98
CA LYS A 355 4.46 -20.85 -33.36
C LYS A 355 3.38 -20.90 -34.46
N LEU A 356 2.23 -21.57 -34.22
CA LEU A 356 1.09 -21.54 -35.15
C LEU A 356 0.49 -20.14 -35.30
N GLU A 357 0.51 -19.33 -34.23
CA GLU A 357 0.04 -17.94 -34.29
C GLU A 357 1.00 -17.02 -35.04
N GLY A 358 2.28 -17.28 -34.96
CA GLY A 358 3.35 -16.42 -35.45
C GLY A 358 3.60 -15.19 -34.56
N GLU A 359 4.78 -14.62 -34.70
CA GLU A 359 5.33 -13.57 -33.81
C GLU A 359 4.42 -12.34 -33.64
N ASN A 360 3.94 -11.79 -34.75
CA ASN A 360 3.10 -10.58 -34.69
C ASN A 360 1.75 -10.83 -34.01
N THR A 361 1.10 -11.95 -34.33
CA THR A 361 -0.20 -12.29 -33.72
C THR A 361 -0.05 -12.60 -32.24
N PHE A 362 0.97 -13.36 -31.84
CA PHE A 362 1.27 -13.62 -30.45
C PHE A 362 1.50 -12.33 -29.68
N ASN A 363 2.32 -11.41 -30.20
CA ASN A 363 2.58 -10.12 -29.56
C ASN A 363 1.30 -9.26 -29.44
N GLU A 364 0.40 -9.28 -30.44
CA GLU A 364 -0.92 -8.63 -30.34
C GLU A 364 -1.73 -9.18 -29.14
N TRP A 365 -1.68 -10.50 -28.91
CA TRP A 365 -2.37 -11.11 -27.77
C TRP A 365 -1.75 -10.69 -26.44
N VAL A 366 -0.42 -10.65 -26.34
CA VAL A 366 0.27 -10.18 -25.14
C VAL A 366 -0.23 -8.79 -24.74
N HIS A 367 -0.23 -7.84 -25.68
CA HIS A 367 -0.74 -6.48 -25.42
C HIS A 367 -2.25 -6.46 -25.15
N ARG A 368 -3.02 -7.30 -25.83
CA ARG A 368 -4.47 -7.37 -25.66
C ARG A 368 -4.88 -7.88 -24.27
N PHE A 369 -4.08 -8.73 -23.66
CA PHE A 369 -4.21 -9.16 -22.28
C PHE A 369 -3.78 -8.11 -21.26
N GLY A 370 -3.25 -6.95 -21.70
CA GLY A 370 -2.87 -5.81 -20.87
C GLY A 370 -1.42 -5.79 -20.41
N PHE A 371 -0.58 -6.71 -20.91
CA PHE A 371 0.85 -6.72 -20.59
C PHE A 371 1.59 -5.59 -21.30
N GLY A 372 2.69 -5.12 -20.70
CA GLY A 372 3.45 -3.96 -21.17
C GLY A 372 2.82 -2.60 -20.83
N ALA A 373 1.74 -2.56 -20.04
CA ALA A 373 1.06 -1.34 -19.62
C ALA A 373 0.61 -1.43 -18.16
N ARG A 374 0.52 -0.29 -17.48
CA ARG A 374 -0.06 -0.22 -16.12
C ARG A 374 -1.52 -0.63 -16.14
N THR A 375 -1.95 -1.38 -15.13
CA THR A 375 -3.36 -1.79 -15.00
C THR A 375 -4.27 -0.64 -14.57
N GLY A 376 -3.69 0.40 -13.95
CA GLY A 376 -4.43 1.54 -13.41
C GLY A 376 -5.06 1.26 -12.05
N VAL A 377 -4.50 0.36 -11.26
CA VAL A 377 -4.99 0.01 -9.91
C VAL A 377 -5.00 1.19 -8.94
N GLY A 378 -4.23 2.24 -9.23
CA GLY A 378 -4.18 3.47 -8.44
C GLY A 378 -3.22 3.43 -7.25
N LEU A 379 -2.31 2.47 -7.20
CA LEU A 379 -1.23 2.42 -6.21
C LEU A 379 0.08 2.99 -6.77
N PRO A 380 0.92 3.62 -5.95
CA PRO A 380 2.23 4.11 -6.37
C PRO A 380 3.18 2.95 -6.63
N GLY A 381 4.18 3.18 -7.48
CA GLY A 381 5.18 2.17 -7.82
C GLY A 381 4.66 1.09 -8.76
N GLU A 382 3.47 1.26 -9.37
CA GLU A 382 2.96 0.32 -10.36
C GLU A 382 3.88 0.30 -11.58
N GLU A 383 4.43 -0.88 -11.88
CA GLU A 383 5.30 -1.15 -13.02
C GLU A 383 4.49 -1.59 -14.26
N THR A 384 5.11 -1.40 -15.43
CA THR A 384 4.50 -1.78 -16.72
C THR A 384 4.83 -3.21 -17.14
N GLY A 385 5.80 -3.85 -16.48
CA GLY A 385 6.46 -5.00 -17.05
C GLY A 385 7.34 -4.63 -18.23
N GLN A 386 7.88 -5.64 -18.92
CA GLN A 386 8.65 -5.48 -20.13
C GLN A 386 8.16 -6.48 -21.17
N VAL A 387 7.63 -5.98 -22.29
CA VAL A 387 7.17 -6.76 -23.44
C VAL A 387 7.99 -6.36 -24.64
N LEU A 388 8.63 -7.34 -25.28
CA LEU A 388 9.43 -7.12 -26.47
C LEU A 388 8.53 -6.84 -27.68
N LYS A 389 8.98 -5.98 -28.60
CA LYS A 389 8.34 -5.81 -29.91
C LYS A 389 8.78 -6.93 -30.87
N PRO A 390 7.96 -7.31 -31.83
CA PRO A 390 8.36 -8.32 -32.83
C PRO A 390 9.68 -8.01 -33.56
N SER A 391 10.01 -6.72 -33.75
CA SER A 391 11.28 -6.28 -34.31
C SER A 391 12.52 -6.54 -33.42
N GLU A 392 12.28 -6.82 -32.14
CA GLU A 392 13.32 -7.14 -31.13
C GLU A 392 13.44 -8.64 -30.89
N TYR A 393 12.58 -9.45 -31.56
CA TYR A 393 12.62 -10.90 -31.44
C TYR A 393 13.86 -11.48 -32.08
N SER A 394 14.49 -12.42 -31.41
CA SER A 394 15.54 -13.28 -31.95
C SER A 394 14.92 -14.54 -32.57
N GLY A 395 15.69 -15.31 -33.28
CA GLY A 395 15.23 -16.60 -33.82
C GLY A 395 14.72 -17.58 -32.75
N SER A 396 15.14 -17.44 -31.48
CA SER A 396 14.71 -18.28 -30.37
C SER A 396 13.56 -17.68 -29.55
N SER A 397 13.13 -16.44 -29.81
CA SER A 397 12.10 -15.76 -28.98
C SER A 397 10.80 -16.54 -28.89
N MET A 398 10.30 -17.09 -30.03
CA MET A 398 9.09 -17.92 -30.01
C MET A 398 9.26 -19.29 -29.34
N GLY A 399 10.46 -19.63 -28.89
CA GLY A 399 10.71 -20.76 -28.02
C GLY A 399 10.55 -20.41 -26.53
N ASN A 400 10.64 -19.14 -26.18
CA ASN A 400 10.59 -18.67 -24.78
C ASN A 400 9.26 -17.96 -24.45
N LEU A 401 8.83 -17.02 -25.29
CA LEU A 401 7.68 -16.16 -25.00
C LEU A 401 6.37 -16.92 -24.74
N PRO A 402 5.98 -17.96 -25.52
CA PRO A 402 4.75 -18.71 -25.27
C PRO A 402 4.73 -19.46 -23.92
N ILE A 403 5.89 -19.71 -23.32
CA ILE A 403 6.05 -20.36 -22.02
C ILE A 403 6.30 -19.36 -20.89
N GLY A 404 6.25 -18.05 -21.20
CA GLY A 404 6.38 -16.97 -20.22
C GLY A 404 7.82 -16.67 -19.79
N GLN A 405 8.78 -16.89 -20.66
CA GLN A 405 10.18 -16.49 -20.49
C GLN A 405 10.56 -15.41 -21.50
N GLY A 406 11.43 -14.48 -21.10
CA GLY A 406 11.84 -13.34 -21.93
C GLY A 406 10.87 -12.15 -21.91
N GLU A 407 9.82 -12.20 -21.12
CA GLU A 407 8.91 -11.08 -20.84
C GLU A 407 8.75 -10.90 -19.34
N LEU A 408 8.69 -9.63 -18.87
CA LEU A 408 8.46 -9.31 -17.46
C LEU A 408 7.05 -8.81 -17.28
N VAL A 409 6.38 -9.33 -16.25
CA VAL A 409 5.02 -8.94 -15.86
C VAL A 409 4.93 -8.67 -14.36
N THR A 410 3.87 -8.00 -13.93
CA THR A 410 3.60 -7.84 -12.49
C THR A 410 2.51 -8.82 -12.02
N PRO A 411 2.47 -9.17 -10.72
CA PRO A 411 1.42 -10.02 -10.16
C PRO A 411 0.00 -9.50 -10.44
N ILE A 412 -0.21 -8.17 -10.41
CA ILE A 412 -1.52 -7.57 -10.68
C ILE A 412 -1.91 -7.68 -12.16
N GLN A 413 -0.95 -7.60 -13.10
CA GLN A 413 -1.22 -7.84 -14.51
C GLN A 413 -1.66 -9.28 -14.74
N MET A 414 -0.98 -10.25 -14.15
CA MET A 414 -1.35 -11.66 -14.24
C MET A 414 -2.72 -11.93 -13.62
N ALA A 415 -2.99 -11.39 -12.43
CA ALA A 415 -4.31 -11.50 -11.81
C ALA A 415 -5.42 -10.92 -12.70
N SER A 416 -5.17 -9.77 -13.34
CA SER A 416 -6.12 -9.11 -14.25
C SER A 416 -6.38 -9.93 -15.51
N ALA A 417 -5.35 -10.54 -16.10
CA ALA A 417 -5.45 -11.41 -17.26
C ALA A 417 -6.31 -12.65 -16.96
N TYR A 418 -6.07 -13.30 -15.82
CA TYR A 418 -6.89 -14.43 -15.38
C TYR A 418 -8.31 -14.03 -15.00
N ALA A 419 -8.49 -12.84 -14.39
CA ALA A 419 -9.82 -12.29 -14.13
C ALA A 419 -10.62 -12.08 -15.42
N ALA A 420 -9.97 -11.66 -16.50
CA ALA A 420 -10.61 -11.53 -17.79
C ALA A 420 -11.08 -12.89 -18.34
N LEU A 421 -10.28 -13.95 -18.21
CA LEU A 421 -10.70 -15.30 -18.58
C LEU A 421 -11.84 -15.83 -17.68
N ALA A 422 -11.77 -15.52 -16.40
CA ALA A 422 -12.77 -15.91 -15.41
C ALA A 422 -14.15 -15.25 -15.67
N ASN A 423 -14.19 -13.98 -16.09
CA ASN A 423 -15.44 -13.22 -16.29
C ASN A 423 -16.00 -13.26 -17.73
N GLY A 424 -15.56 -14.20 -18.57
CA GLY A 424 -16.03 -14.34 -19.94
C GLY A 424 -15.34 -13.42 -20.95
N GLY A 425 -14.09 -13.07 -20.71
CA GLY A 425 -13.21 -12.41 -21.69
C GLY A 425 -13.20 -10.88 -21.64
N ILE A 426 -13.52 -10.27 -20.51
CA ILE A 426 -13.54 -8.81 -20.35
C ILE A 426 -12.39 -8.39 -19.40
N LEU A 427 -11.38 -7.70 -19.93
CA LEU A 427 -10.34 -7.09 -19.13
C LEU A 427 -10.90 -5.85 -18.42
N ARG A 428 -10.82 -5.83 -17.10
CA ARG A 428 -11.27 -4.73 -16.24
C ARG A 428 -10.10 -4.12 -15.50
N THR A 429 -10.19 -2.83 -15.20
CA THR A 429 -9.26 -2.15 -14.31
C THR A 429 -9.40 -2.70 -12.89
N PRO A 430 -8.35 -3.31 -12.31
CA PRO A 430 -8.37 -3.67 -10.91
C PRO A 430 -8.44 -2.41 -10.04
N HIS A 431 -9.11 -2.47 -8.89
CA HIS A 431 -9.26 -1.30 -8.04
C HIS A 431 -9.37 -1.66 -6.56
N ILE A 432 -8.92 -0.74 -5.73
CA ILE A 432 -8.93 -0.87 -4.27
C ILE A 432 -9.89 0.13 -3.62
N VAL A 433 -10.09 1.30 -4.22
CA VAL A 433 -11.03 2.30 -3.70
C VAL A 433 -12.42 2.02 -4.23
N ALA A 434 -13.37 1.75 -3.33
CA ALA A 434 -14.79 1.54 -3.66
C ALA A 434 -15.57 2.85 -3.70
N ALA A 435 -15.31 3.76 -2.75
CA ALA A 435 -16.01 5.03 -2.66
C ALA A 435 -15.18 6.11 -1.95
N VAL A 436 -15.46 7.37 -2.30
CA VAL A 436 -14.90 8.58 -1.68
C VAL A 436 -16.05 9.39 -1.12
N ASN A 437 -16.06 9.69 0.19
CA ASN A 437 -17.17 10.37 0.87
C ASN A 437 -18.56 9.76 0.56
N GLY A 438 -18.64 8.43 0.49
CA GLY A 438 -19.86 7.70 0.16
C GLY A 438 -20.25 7.69 -1.32
N HIS A 439 -19.55 8.42 -2.18
CA HIS A 439 -19.76 8.39 -3.63
C HIS A 439 -18.92 7.27 -4.27
N PRO A 440 -19.54 6.35 -5.04
CA PRO A 440 -18.81 5.28 -5.71
C PRO A 440 -17.68 5.79 -6.58
N ALA A 441 -16.54 5.08 -6.57
CA ALA A 441 -15.40 5.38 -7.43
C ALA A 441 -15.80 5.21 -8.91
N LYS A 442 -15.34 6.14 -9.75
CA LYS A 442 -15.55 6.07 -11.20
C LYS A 442 -14.47 5.19 -11.81
N LEU A 443 -14.85 4.05 -12.34
CA LEU A 443 -13.96 3.11 -12.98
C LEU A 443 -14.12 3.14 -14.51
N PRO A 444 -13.02 2.93 -15.26
CA PRO A 444 -13.11 2.73 -16.70
C PRO A 444 -13.98 1.51 -17.04
N ARG A 445 -14.64 1.57 -18.19
CA ARG A 445 -15.36 0.40 -18.71
C ARG A 445 -14.35 -0.66 -19.14
N GLY A 446 -14.57 -1.92 -18.73
CA GLY A 446 -13.80 -3.04 -19.23
C GLY A 446 -13.98 -3.22 -20.75
N HIS A 447 -12.99 -3.80 -21.39
CA HIS A 447 -13.02 -4.11 -22.81
C HIS A 447 -12.82 -5.62 -23.06
N ARG A 448 -13.44 -6.13 -24.14
CA ARG A 448 -13.36 -7.55 -24.46
C ARG A 448 -12.02 -7.87 -25.11
N ILE A 449 -11.32 -8.85 -24.53
CA ILE A 449 -10.05 -9.36 -25.07
C ILE A 449 -10.23 -10.66 -25.86
N VAL A 450 -11.10 -11.57 -25.39
CA VAL A 450 -11.49 -12.79 -26.09
C VAL A 450 -13.00 -12.96 -26.03
N SER A 451 -13.56 -13.81 -26.90
CA SER A 451 -14.98 -14.15 -26.86
C SER A 451 -15.36 -14.90 -25.57
N ALA A 452 -16.64 -14.84 -25.19
CA ALA A 452 -17.13 -15.58 -24.03
C ALA A 452 -16.98 -17.10 -24.19
N SER A 453 -17.08 -17.61 -25.42
CA SER A 453 -16.85 -19.04 -25.74
C SER A 453 -15.41 -19.44 -25.48
N VAL A 454 -14.43 -18.69 -26.02
CA VAL A 454 -13.01 -18.96 -25.80
C VAL A 454 -12.66 -18.89 -24.31
N ALA A 455 -13.14 -17.88 -23.59
CA ALA A 455 -12.95 -17.79 -22.16
C ALA A 455 -13.52 -19.02 -21.41
N ALA A 456 -14.69 -19.52 -21.82
CA ALA A 456 -15.29 -20.73 -21.24
C ALA A 456 -14.46 -21.98 -21.56
N GLU A 457 -13.96 -22.12 -22.79
CA GLU A 457 -13.07 -23.23 -23.18
C GLU A 457 -11.78 -23.24 -22.38
N VAL A 458 -11.13 -22.07 -22.21
CA VAL A 458 -9.91 -21.94 -21.39
C VAL A 458 -10.19 -22.29 -19.94
N ARG A 459 -11.30 -21.79 -19.34
CA ARG A 459 -11.69 -22.16 -17.97
C ARG A 459 -11.87 -23.67 -17.81
N GLN A 460 -12.50 -24.33 -18.78
CA GLN A 460 -12.69 -25.77 -18.75
C GLN A 460 -11.36 -26.53 -18.81
N MET A 461 -10.43 -26.10 -19.66
CA MET A 461 -9.09 -26.71 -19.76
C MET A 461 -8.29 -26.50 -18.46
N LEU A 462 -8.36 -25.32 -17.84
CA LEU A 462 -7.67 -25.01 -16.59
C LEU A 462 -8.16 -25.85 -15.39
N ARG A 463 -9.32 -26.49 -15.46
CA ARG A 463 -9.75 -27.49 -14.47
C ARG A 463 -8.86 -28.73 -14.48
N GLY A 464 -8.32 -29.09 -15.64
CA GLY A 464 -7.40 -30.21 -15.79
C GLY A 464 -6.13 -30.09 -14.95
N VAL A 465 -5.69 -28.86 -14.64
CA VAL A 465 -4.50 -28.59 -13.80
C VAL A 465 -4.68 -29.12 -12.37
N LEU A 466 -5.91 -29.13 -11.85
CA LEU A 466 -6.26 -29.62 -10.51
C LEU A 466 -6.89 -31.02 -10.52
N ALA A 467 -7.04 -31.63 -11.70
CA ALA A 467 -7.48 -33.00 -11.85
C ALA A 467 -6.31 -33.99 -11.67
N PRO A 468 -6.57 -35.28 -11.46
CA PRO A 468 -5.51 -36.31 -11.45
C PRO A 468 -4.63 -36.22 -12.73
N GLY A 469 -3.32 -36.19 -12.55
CA GLY A 469 -2.35 -36.01 -13.62
C GLY A 469 -2.07 -34.53 -13.97
N GLY A 470 -2.75 -33.59 -13.35
CA GLY A 470 -2.45 -32.15 -13.47
C GLY A 470 -1.40 -31.68 -12.46
N THR A 471 -0.77 -30.52 -12.73
CA THR A 471 0.35 -30.00 -11.95
C THR A 471 0.01 -29.45 -10.55
N ALA A 472 -1.28 -29.42 -10.15
CA ALA A 472 -1.77 -29.04 -8.83
C ALA A 472 -2.87 -29.98 -8.32
N SER A 473 -2.79 -31.28 -8.63
CA SER A 473 -3.81 -32.29 -8.30
C SER A 473 -4.04 -32.47 -6.80
N GLU A 474 -3.09 -32.10 -5.97
CA GLU A 474 -3.17 -32.17 -4.50
C GLU A 474 -4.06 -31.08 -3.88
N VAL A 475 -4.43 -30.05 -4.65
CA VAL A 475 -5.21 -28.92 -4.15
C VAL A 475 -6.69 -29.09 -4.40
N SER A 476 -7.46 -29.07 -3.34
CA SER A 476 -8.92 -29.12 -3.40
C SER A 476 -9.54 -28.18 -2.36
N VAL A 477 -10.74 -27.69 -2.64
CA VAL A 477 -11.58 -26.95 -1.69
C VAL A 477 -12.92 -27.65 -1.63
N PRO A 478 -13.33 -28.16 -0.46
CA PRO A 478 -14.55 -28.96 -0.33
C PRO A 478 -15.79 -28.24 -0.87
N GLY A 479 -16.51 -28.92 -1.77
CA GLY A 479 -17.72 -28.37 -2.38
C GLY A 479 -17.52 -27.43 -3.55
N TYR A 480 -16.28 -27.08 -3.93
CA TYR A 480 -16.03 -26.17 -5.03
C TYR A 480 -15.18 -26.80 -6.13
N THR A 481 -15.56 -26.52 -7.37
CA THR A 481 -14.70 -26.82 -8.51
C THR A 481 -13.70 -25.68 -8.71
N LEU A 482 -12.44 -26.03 -8.86
CA LEU A 482 -11.35 -25.08 -9.04
C LEU A 482 -10.83 -25.12 -10.48
N ALA A 483 -10.31 -24.00 -10.95
CA ALA A 483 -9.54 -23.90 -12.17
C ALA A 483 -8.36 -22.96 -11.95
N GLY A 484 -7.20 -23.25 -12.54
CA GLY A 484 -6.02 -22.42 -12.37
C GLY A 484 -4.81 -22.96 -13.11
N LYS A 485 -3.67 -22.31 -12.90
CA LYS A 485 -2.40 -22.70 -13.53
C LYS A 485 -1.24 -22.49 -12.58
N THR A 486 -0.34 -23.47 -12.55
CA THR A 486 0.96 -23.39 -11.87
C THR A 486 1.97 -22.66 -12.74
N GLY A 487 2.90 -21.98 -12.11
CA GLY A 487 4.11 -21.42 -12.71
C GLY A 487 5.33 -21.77 -11.87
N THR A 488 6.42 -22.06 -12.55
CA THR A 488 7.76 -22.22 -11.98
C THR A 488 8.70 -21.62 -13.01
N ALA A 489 9.25 -20.46 -12.71
CA ALA A 489 10.11 -19.72 -13.64
C ALA A 489 11.48 -19.53 -13.00
N SER A 490 12.54 -19.94 -13.70
CA SER A 490 13.92 -19.62 -13.30
C SER A 490 14.14 -18.12 -13.45
N LYS A 491 14.87 -17.53 -12.53
CA LYS A 491 15.27 -16.12 -12.61
C LYS A 491 16.55 -15.99 -13.43
N VAL A 492 16.68 -14.88 -14.14
CA VAL A 492 17.94 -14.54 -14.81
C VAL A 492 18.93 -14.07 -13.73
N ASP A 493 20.10 -14.68 -13.72
CA ASP A 493 21.21 -14.24 -12.87
C ASP A 493 21.77 -12.92 -13.44
N PRO A 494 21.76 -11.84 -12.67
CA PRO A 494 22.19 -10.52 -13.15
C PRO A 494 23.70 -10.44 -13.45
N GLU A 495 24.53 -11.36 -12.91
CA GLU A 495 25.96 -11.37 -13.15
C GLU A 495 26.32 -12.10 -14.46
N THR A 496 25.64 -13.20 -14.75
CA THR A 496 25.93 -14.03 -15.94
C THR A 496 25.01 -13.76 -17.10
N GLY A 497 23.80 -13.25 -16.86
CA GLY A 497 22.73 -13.11 -17.85
C GLY A 497 22.09 -14.44 -18.27
N GLU A 498 22.42 -15.54 -17.59
CA GLU A 498 21.84 -16.86 -17.82
C GLU A 498 20.74 -17.18 -16.77
N TYR A 499 19.93 -18.18 -17.03
CA TYR A 499 18.93 -18.64 -16.07
C TYR A 499 19.61 -19.33 -14.88
N SER A 500 19.21 -18.92 -13.66
CA SER A 500 19.68 -19.52 -12.41
C SER A 500 19.15 -20.95 -12.25
N GLU A 501 19.99 -21.84 -11.74
CA GLU A 501 19.59 -23.20 -11.35
C GLU A 501 18.97 -23.27 -9.95
N THR A 502 19.03 -22.17 -9.17
CA THR A 502 18.62 -22.16 -7.75
C THR A 502 17.58 -21.10 -7.44
N ALA A 503 17.51 -20.02 -8.20
CA ALA A 503 16.59 -18.93 -7.97
C ALA A 503 15.35 -19.04 -8.90
N TYR A 504 14.18 -19.27 -8.31
CA TYR A 504 12.93 -19.48 -9.02
C TYR A 504 11.83 -18.59 -8.48
N VAL A 505 10.83 -18.30 -9.31
CA VAL A 505 9.54 -17.77 -8.90
C VAL A 505 8.50 -18.87 -8.99
N ALA A 506 7.95 -19.27 -7.84
CA ALA A 506 6.87 -20.25 -7.76
C ALA A 506 5.52 -19.51 -7.72
N SER A 507 4.58 -19.87 -8.59
CA SER A 507 3.30 -19.19 -8.66
C SER A 507 2.12 -20.12 -8.90
N PHE A 508 0.94 -19.68 -8.45
CA PHE A 508 -0.34 -20.27 -8.79
C PHE A 508 -1.39 -19.18 -8.94
N ILE A 509 -2.15 -19.22 -10.04
CA ILE A 509 -3.24 -18.29 -10.28
C ILE A 509 -4.47 -19.11 -10.65
N GLY A 510 -5.55 -18.94 -9.89
CA GLY A 510 -6.76 -19.70 -10.09
C GLY A 510 -8.01 -18.97 -9.62
N PHE A 511 -9.15 -19.57 -9.89
CA PHE A 511 -10.46 -19.02 -9.57
C PHE A 511 -11.47 -20.14 -9.25
N ALA A 512 -12.53 -19.77 -8.57
CA ALA A 512 -13.63 -20.64 -8.20
C ALA A 512 -14.97 -19.87 -8.11
N PRO A 513 -16.12 -20.59 -8.27
CA PRO A 513 -16.26 -21.91 -8.91
C PRO A 513 -15.80 -21.89 -10.38
N ALA A 514 -15.25 -22.98 -10.90
CA ALA A 514 -14.68 -22.99 -12.26
C ALA A 514 -15.68 -22.70 -13.37
N SER A 515 -16.96 -23.10 -13.18
CA SER A 515 -18.04 -22.90 -14.15
C SER A 515 -18.55 -21.45 -14.22
N ASP A 516 -18.63 -20.79 -13.05
CA ASP A 516 -19.09 -19.39 -12.87
C ASP A 516 -18.20 -18.68 -11.84
N PRO A 517 -16.98 -18.26 -12.22
CA PRO A 517 -16.00 -17.74 -11.29
C PRO A 517 -16.46 -16.47 -10.57
N LYS A 518 -16.49 -16.52 -9.25
CA LYS A 518 -16.84 -15.39 -8.37
C LYS A 518 -15.64 -14.82 -7.63
N LEU A 519 -14.59 -15.64 -7.49
CA LEU A 519 -13.38 -15.26 -6.79
C LEU A 519 -12.15 -15.79 -7.52
N LEU A 520 -11.15 -14.94 -7.66
CA LEU A 520 -9.81 -15.25 -8.15
C LEU A 520 -8.82 -15.05 -7.02
N CYS A 521 -7.80 -15.91 -6.97
CA CYS A 521 -6.63 -15.70 -6.13
C CYS A 521 -5.37 -15.99 -6.93
N ALA A 522 -4.40 -15.07 -6.85
CA ALA A 522 -3.05 -15.22 -7.39
C ALA A 522 -2.07 -15.25 -6.23
N VAL A 523 -1.19 -16.24 -6.20
CA VAL A 523 -0.10 -16.38 -5.21
C VAL A 523 1.21 -16.47 -5.96
N ILE A 524 2.16 -15.59 -5.64
CA ILE A 524 3.49 -15.54 -6.23
C ILE A 524 4.50 -15.56 -5.09
N VAL A 525 5.47 -16.45 -5.14
CA VAL A 525 6.51 -16.68 -4.13
C VAL A 525 7.87 -16.56 -4.79
N ASP A 526 8.63 -15.54 -4.41
CA ASP A 526 9.94 -15.24 -4.99
C ASP A 526 11.05 -15.95 -4.22
N GLU A 527 11.84 -16.73 -4.93
CA GLU A 527 13.01 -17.46 -4.41
C GLU A 527 12.70 -18.28 -3.14
N PRO A 528 11.79 -19.29 -3.18
CA PRO A 528 11.66 -20.23 -2.07
C PRO A 528 13.00 -20.96 -1.86
N GLN A 529 13.53 -20.94 -0.62
CA GLN A 529 14.85 -21.47 -0.29
C GLN A 529 14.80 -22.91 0.20
N ASP A 530 13.69 -23.32 0.81
CA ASP A 530 13.55 -24.63 1.43
C ASP A 530 12.40 -25.43 0.79
N GLY A 531 12.55 -26.75 0.78
CA GLY A 531 11.55 -27.74 0.44
C GLY A 531 11.34 -27.90 -1.07
N SER A 532 10.70 -26.98 -1.74
CA SER A 532 10.33 -27.08 -3.16
C SER A 532 10.37 -25.74 -3.87
N ILE A 533 10.65 -25.78 -5.17
CA ILE A 533 10.60 -24.62 -6.07
C ILE A 533 9.33 -24.61 -6.93
N TYR A 534 8.55 -25.68 -6.93
CA TYR A 534 7.41 -25.85 -7.84
C TYR A 534 6.17 -25.10 -7.36
N GLY A 535 5.54 -24.35 -8.26
CA GLY A 535 4.30 -23.61 -7.97
C GLY A 535 3.15 -24.49 -7.46
N GLY A 536 3.08 -25.75 -7.92
CA GLY A 536 2.11 -26.73 -7.45
C GLY A 536 2.26 -27.11 -5.96
N THR A 537 3.49 -27.08 -5.45
CA THR A 537 3.81 -27.43 -4.05
C THR A 537 3.88 -26.20 -3.13
N VAL A 538 4.38 -25.07 -3.64
CA VAL A 538 4.64 -23.85 -2.84
C VAL A 538 3.42 -22.91 -2.86
N ALA A 539 2.92 -22.56 -4.04
CA ALA A 539 1.89 -21.52 -4.21
C ALA A 539 0.46 -22.07 -4.25
N ALA A 540 0.24 -23.24 -4.88
CA ALA A 540 -1.10 -23.79 -5.03
C ALA A 540 -1.77 -24.20 -3.71
N PRO A 541 -1.08 -24.78 -2.69
CA PRO A 541 -1.68 -25.01 -1.37
C PRO A 541 -2.08 -23.73 -0.65
N ALA A 542 -1.30 -22.64 -0.82
CA ALA A 542 -1.64 -21.33 -0.26
C ALA A 542 -2.91 -20.77 -0.92
N PHE A 543 -3.03 -20.87 -2.24
CA PHE A 543 -4.27 -20.56 -2.95
C PHE A 543 -5.44 -21.36 -2.37
N GLY A 544 -5.31 -22.69 -2.23
CA GLY A 544 -6.35 -23.56 -1.65
C GLY A 544 -6.82 -23.09 -0.28
N GLN A 545 -5.88 -22.77 0.63
CA GLN A 545 -6.20 -22.30 1.99
C GLN A 545 -6.89 -20.94 2.02
N ILE A 546 -6.55 -20.03 1.11
CA ILE A 546 -7.21 -18.72 0.98
C ILE A 546 -8.64 -18.92 0.46
N MET A 547 -8.82 -19.73 -0.58
CA MET A 547 -10.11 -20.00 -1.20
C MET A 547 -11.06 -20.77 -0.29
N ASP A 548 -10.55 -21.74 0.47
CA ASP A 548 -11.33 -22.51 1.46
C ASP A 548 -11.98 -21.63 2.53
N PHE A 549 -11.30 -20.55 2.91
CA PHE A 549 -11.86 -19.54 3.80
C PHE A 549 -12.79 -18.57 3.06
N ALA A 550 -12.32 -18.00 1.94
CA ALA A 550 -12.95 -16.83 1.33
C ALA A 550 -14.28 -17.16 0.62
N LEU A 551 -14.40 -18.34 -0.01
CA LEU A 551 -15.61 -18.74 -0.74
C LEU A 551 -16.84 -18.85 0.18
N PRO A 552 -16.83 -19.66 1.25
CA PRO A 552 -17.97 -19.75 2.15
C PRO A 552 -18.21 -18.44 2.93
N TYR A 553 -17.14 -17.72 3.31
CA TYR A 553 -17.25 -16.44 3.99
C TYR A 553 -17.99 -15.37 3.15
N LEU A 554 -17.78 -15.38 1.85
CA LEU A 554 -18.50 -14.50 0.91
C LEU A 554 -19.91 -15.01 0.56
N GLY A 555 -20.31 -16.19 1.04
CA GLY A 555 -21.58 -16.82 0.72
C GLY A 555 -21.66 -17.29 -0.73
N ILE A 556 -20.51 -17.57 -1.36
CA ILE A 556 -20.48 -18.12 -2.72
C ILE A 556 -20.95 -19.58 -2.65
N PRO A 557 -21.98 -19.95 -3.38
CA PRO A 557 -22.50 -21.31 -3.31
C PRO A 557 -21.48 -22.32 -3.87
N PRO A 558 -21.46 -23.55 -3.34
CA PRO A 558 -20.75 -24.68 -3.95
C PRO A 558 -21.13 -24.89 -5.42
N GLY A 559 -20.16 -25.31 -6.27
CA GLY A 559 -20.40 -25.50 -7.71
C GLY A 559 -19.31 -26.27 -8.44
#